data_8ee3247efc669caf6a28ced0dccc8589
#
_entry.id   8ee3247efc669caf6a28ced0dccc8589
#
_cell.length_a   1.000
_cell.length_b   1.000
_cell.length_c   1.000
_cell.angle_alpha   90.00
_cell.angle_beta   90.00
_cell.angle_gamma   90.00
#
_symmetry.space_group_name_H-M   'P 1'
#
loop_
_entity.id
_entity.type
_entity.pdbx_description
1 polymer ?
#
loop_
_entity_poly.entity_id
_entity_poly.type
_entity_poly.pdbx_seq_one_letter_code
_entity_poly.pdbx_strand_id
1 'polypeptide(L)'
;MYDGTQPRAKLDKTDNQEIGMMVTKKLLEVLQQDGVVAIATLGKDGPHMVNTWNRYITISADGRLLIPAGYMHHTEANIASNNNVLITLGSSKVTGNHGPGAGFLIKGTAAFITSGPDFDLLKSKFEWLRATLAVTIDSATQTW
;
A
#
# COMPACT_ATOMS: atom_id res chain seq x y z
N MET A 1 0.16 21.37 6.65
CA MET A 1 -0.08 20.97 7.20
C MET A 1 -0.64 20.51 7.80
N TYR A 2 -0.67 20.11 7.89
CA TYR A 2 -1.23 19.72 8.66
C TYR A 2 -1.00 20.10 9.32
N ASP A 3 -0.66 20.53 9.11
CA ASP A 3 -0.47 20.80 9.75
C ASP A 3 -0.19 20.86 10.43
N GLY A 4 0.02 20.98 10.37
CA GLY A 4 0.21 20.97 11.07
C GLY A 4 0.49 21.29 11.85
N THR A 5 0.69 21.80 12.37
CA THR A 5 0.83 22.11 13.22
C THR A 5 0.38 22.10 14.30
N GLN A 6 0.13 22.09 14.71
CA GLN A 6 -0.33 21.91 15.63
C GLN A 6 -0.67 21.35 16.53
N PRO A 7 -0.22 21.97 17.12
CA PRO A 7 -0.18 20.91 18.06
C PRO A 7 -0.62 19.68 17.44
N ARG A 8 -0.70 19.81 16.32
CA ARG A 8 -1.10 18.78 15.65
C ARG A 8 -0.10 17.73 15.48
N ALA A 9 1.21 17.99 15.64
CA ALA A 9 2.20 16.95 15.62
C ALA A 9 1.84 15.83 16.59
N LYS A 10 1.24 16.21 17.72
CA LYS A 10 0.78 15.25 18.66
C LYS A 10 -0.42 14.49 18.11
N LEU A 11 -1.30 15.17 17.43
CA LEU A 11 -2.44 14.58 16.80
C LEU A 11 -2.03 13.63 15.69
N ASP A 12 -0.99 13.99 14.94
CA ASP A 12 -0.48 13.12 13.90
C ASP A 12 0.04 11.80 14.45
N LYS A 13 0.74 11.86 15.56
CA LYS A 13 1.20 10.65 16.23
C LYS A 13 0.03 9.78 16.66
N THR A 14 -1.00 10.39 17.17
CA THR A 14 -2.18 9.67 17.60
C THR A 14 -2.86 8.97 16.43
N ASP A 15 -2.99 9.69 15.31
CA ASP A 15 -3.58 9.11 14.11
C ASP A 15 -2.76 7.91 13.64
N ASN A 16 -1.43 8.01 13.65
CA ASN A 16 -0.57 6.91 13.24
C ASN A 16 -0.74 5.70 14.15
N GLN A 17 -0.86 5.93 15.45
CA GLN A 17 -1.04 4.85 16.40
C GLN A 17 -2.38 4.15 16.22
N GLU A 18 -3.43 4.90 15.89
CA GLU A 18 -4.76 4.35 15.75
C GLU A 18 -4.93 3.46 14.53
N ILE A 19 -4.19 3.71 13.48
CA ILE A 19 -4.35 2.96 12.24
C ILE A 19 -3.16 2.07 11.91
N GLY A 20 -2.20 1.96 12.84
CA GLY A 20 -1.00 1.19 12.61
C GLY A 20 0.17 2.12 12.38
N MET A 21 1.32 1.76 12.91
CA MET A 21 2.46 2.68 12.99
C MET A 21 2.90 3.27 11.66
N MET A 22 2.75 2.52 10.57
CA MET A 22 3.23 2.94 9.26
C MET A 22 2.15 3.52 8.36
N VAL A 23 0.89 3.39 8.74
CA VAL A 23 -0.22 3.90 7.94
C VAL A 23 -0.67 5.22 8.53
N THR A 24 -0.32 6.31 7.85
CA THR A 24 -0.66 7.64 8.30
C THR A 24 -1.98 8.09 7.72
N LYS A 25 -2.51 9.16 8.29
CA LYS A 25 -3.72 9.79 7.77
C LYS A 25 -3.53 10.24 6.32
N LYS A 26 -2.34 10.79 6.00
CA LYS A 26 -2.05 11.26 4.64
C LYS A 26 -2.04 10.10 3.66
N LEU A 27 -1.46 8.97 4.03
CA LEU A 27 -1.47 7.77 3.18
C LEU A 27 -2.91 7.32 2.91
N LEU A 28 -3.76 7.31 3.95
CA LEU A 28 -5.17 6.97 3.77
C LEU A 28 -5.87 7.92 2.81
N GLU A 29 -5.59 9.23 2.90
CA GLU A 29 -6.16 10.21 1.99
C GLU A 29 -5.80 9.89 0.54
N VAL A 30 -4.53 9.54 0.30
CA VAL A 30 -4.06 9.18 -1.04
C VAL A 30 -4.79 7.95 -1.56
N LEU A 31 -4.93 6.93 -0.71
CA LEU A 31 -5.59 5.68 -1.13
C LEU A 31 -7.08 5.87 -1.44
N GLN A 32 -7.69 6.94 -0.98
CA GLN A 32 -9.09 7.23 -1.27
C GLN A 32 -9.29 7.99 -2.58
N GLN A 33 -8.21 8.37 -3.25
CA GLN A 33 -8.25 9.07 -4.52
C GLN A 33 -7.76 8.17 -5.64
N ASP A 34 -8.15 8.50 -6.87
CA ASP A 34 -7.66 7.77 -8.02
C ASP A 34 -6.15 7.95 -8.18
N GLY A 35 -5.49 6.90 -8.55
CA GLY A 35 -4.05 6.92 -8.78
C GLY A 35 -3.54 5.52 -9.05
N VAL A 36 -2.39 5.46 -9.68
CA VAL A 36 -1.72 4.21 -10.01
C VAL A 36 -0.78 3.82 -8.87
N VAL A 37 -0.79 2.54 -8.55
CA VAL A 37 0.16 1.95 -7.61
C VAL A 37 1.15 1.12 -8.42
N ALA A 38 2.44 1.32 -8.19
CA ALA A 38 3.47 0.51 -8.83
C ALA A 38 4.10 -0.38 -7.79
N ILE A 39 4.22 -1.67 -8.11
CA ILE A 39 4.79 -2.68 -7.23
C ILE A 39 6.00 -3.27 -7.91
N ALA A 40 7.17 -3.19 -7.28
CA ALA A 40 8.41 -3.76 -7.79
C ALA A 40 8.84 -4.93 -6.92
N THR A 41 9.24 -6.00 -7.58
CA THR A 41 9.80 -7.20 -6.95
C THR A 41 11.09 -7.56 -7.66
N LEU A 42 11.93 -8.36 -7.01
CA LEU A 42 13.21 -8.77 -7.57
C LEU A 42 13.26 -10.29 -7.61
N GLY A 43 13.47 -10.82 -8.80
CA GLY A 43 13.60 -12.25 -9.02
C GLY A 43 14.90 -12.58 -9.70
N LYS A 44 15.03 -13.83 -10.16
CA LYS A 44 16.24 -14.30 -10.83
C LYS A 44 16.56 -13.53 -12.09
N ASP A 45 15.50 -13.07 -12.78
CA ASP A 45 15.65 -12.35 -14.05
C ASP A 45 15.77 -10.84 -13.86
N GLY A 46 15.92 -10.39 -12.63
CA GLY A 46 16.03 -8.97 -12.32
C GLY A 46 14.72 -8.38 -11.81
N PRO A 47 14.61 -7.05 -11.84
CA PRO A 47 13.40 -6.38 -11.33
C PRO A 47 12.19 -6.62 -12.24
N HIS A 48 11.04 -6.71 -11.62
CA HIS A 48 9.76 -6.83 -12.31
C HIS A 48 8.78 -5.85 -11.68
N MET A 49 7.95 -5.22 -12.50
CA MET A 49 6.98 -4.24 -12.01
C MET A 49 5.59 -4.54 -12.55
N VAL A 50 4.60 -4.29 -11.69
CA VAL A 50 3.19 -4.34 -12.06
C VAL A 50 2.50 -3.11 -11.50
N ASN A 51 1.31 -2.82 -12.03
CA ASN A 51 0.47 -1.75 -11.52
C ASN A 51 -0.80 -2.30 -10.91
N THR A 52 -1.31 -1.57 -9.93
CA THR A 52 -2.67 -1.69 -9.45
C THR A 52 -3.18 -0.27 -9.18
N TRP A 53 -4.25 -0.12 -8.42
CA TRP A 53 -4.90 1.17 -8.24
C TRP A 53 -5.04 1.49 -6.77
N ASN A 54 -4.90 2.77 -6.41
CA ASN A 54 -5.05 3.23 -5.02
C ASN A 54 -6.32 2.68 -4.38
N ARG A 55 -7.43 2.77 -5.09
CA ARG A 55 -8.74 2.46 -4.53
C ARG A 55 -9.04 0.97 -4.46
N TYR A 56 -8.17 0.14 -5.00
CA TYR A 56 -8.28 -1.31 -4.86
C TYR A 56 -7.67 -1.79 -3.55
N ILE A 57 -6.83 -0.97 -2.90
CA ILE A 57 -6.09 -1.37 -1.71
C ILE A 57 -6.98 -1.23 -0.47
N THR A 58 -7.00 -2.24 0.35
CA THR A 58 -7.66 -2.22 1.66
C THR A 58 -6.58 -2.29 2.73
N ILE A 59 -6.75 -1.52 3.80
CA ILE A 59 -5.85 -1.60 4.96
C ILE A 59 -6.46 -2.59 5.94
N SER A 60 -5.69 -3.59 6.35
CA SER A 60 -6.14 -4.56 7.35
C SER A 60 -6.14 -3.92 8.74
N ALA A 61 -6.80 -4.58 9.70
CA ALA A 61 -6.86 -4.06 11.07
C ALA A 61 -5.49 -3.89 11.70
N ASP A 62 -4.52 -4.70 11.29
CA ASP A 62 -3.14 -4.62 11.81
C ASP A 62 -2.21 -3.81 10.91
N GLY A 63 -2.76 -3.04 9.96
CA GLY A 63 -1.97 -2.07 9.20
C GLY A 63 -1.25 -2.61 7.97
N ARG A 64 -1.63 -3.78 7.47
CA ARG A 64 -1.06 -4.30 6.23
C ARG A 64 -1.83 -3.79 5.03
N LEU A 65 -1.15 -3.69 3.90
CA LEU A 65 -1.83 -3.39 2.64
C LEU A 65 -2.34 -4.70 2.03
N LEU A 66 -3.63 -4.76 1.75
CA LEU A 66 -4.24 -5.91 1.10
C LEU A 66 -4.56 -5.52 -0.34
N ILE A 67 -3.89 -6.15 -1.28
CA ILE A 67 -3.95 -5.81 -2.70
C ILE A 67 -4.58 -6.97 -3.47
N PRO A 68 -5.66 -6.72 -4.23
CA PRO A 68 -6.28 -7.83 -4.98
C PRO A 68 -5.43 -8.21 -6.19
N ALA A 69 -5.20 -9.50 -6.35
CA ALA A 69 -4.45 -10.04 -7.47
C ALA A 69 -5.35 -10.93 -8.32
N GLY A 70 -5.56 -10.55 -9.58
CA GLY A 70 -6.20 -11.40 -10.58
C GLY A 70 -5.16 -12.23 -11.29
N TYR A 71 -4.11 -11.58 -11.75
CA TYR A 71 -2.94 -12.22 -12.38
C TYR A 71 -1.74 -12.10 -11.45
N MET A 72 -0.70 -11.39 -11.83
CA MET A 72 0.50 -11.19 -11.03
C MET A 72 1.31 -12.48 -10.80
N HIS A 73 1.29 -13.39 -11.76
CA HIS A 73 2.01 -14.66 -11.59
C HIS A 73 3.52 -14.47 -11.48
N HIS A 74 4.09 -13.54 -12.24
CA HIS A 74 5.53 -13.25 -12.17
C HIS A 74 5.89 -12.62 -10.81
N THR A 75 5.06 -11.70 -10.35
CA THR A 75 5.21 -11.10 -9.03
C THR A 75 5.16 -12.17 -7.95
N GLU A 76 4.22 -13.09 -8.06
CA GLU A 76 4.07 -14.19 -7.10
C GLU A 76 5.32 -15.07 -7.08
N ALA A 77 5.84 -15.42 -8.25
CA ALA A 77 7.05 -16.23 -8.35
C ALA A 77 8.25 -15.52 -7.70
N ASN A 78 8.38 -14.22 -7.94
CA ASN A 78 9.46 -13.44 -7.34
C ASN A 78 9.34 -13.41 -5.82
N ILE A 79 8.14 -13.17 -5.30
CA ILE A 79 7.91 -13.10 -3.86
C ILE A 79 8.19 -14.42 -3.18
N ALA A 80 7.95 -15.55 -3.86
CA ALA A 80 8.25 -16.87 -3.29
C ALA A 80 9.74 -17.05 -3.00
N SER A 81 10.61 -16.39 -3.76
CA SER A 81 12.06 -16.49 -3.56
C SER A 81 12.65 -15.28 -2.84
N ASN A 82 12.04 -14.11 -3.00
CA ASN A 82 12.46 -12.88 -2.35
C ASN A 82 11.22 -12.06 -2.06
N ASN A 83 10.80 -12.06 -0.80
CA ASN A 83 9.53 -11.44 -0.43
C ASN A 83 9.60 -9.93 -0.20
N ASN A 84 10.74 -9.30 -0.43
CA ASN A 84 10.85 -7.85 -0.33
C ASN A 84 10.13 -7.19 -1.49
N VAL A 85 9.39 -6.12 -1.20
CA VAL A 85 8.69 -5.34 -2.21
C VAL A 85 8.96 -3.87 -2.02
N LEU A 86 8.93 -3.15 -3.15
CA LEU A 86 8.91 -1.69 -3.16
C LEU A 86 7.60 -1.27 -3.82
N ILE A 87 6.92 -0.31 -3.22
CA ILE A 87 5.66 0.18 -3.75
C ILE A 87 5.72 1.70 -3.79
N THR A 88 5.32 2.27 -4.93
CA THR A 88 5.08 3.71 -5.01
C THR A 88 3.62 3.95 -5.36
N LEU A 89 3.08 4.99 -4.78
CA LEU A 89 1.71 5.38 -5.05
C LEU A 89 1.55 6.88 -4.79
N GLY A 90 0.52 7.45 -5.33
CA GLY A 90 0.31 8.88 -5.16
C GLY A 90 -1.01 9.33 -5.78
N SER A 91 -1.33 10.59 -5.55
CA SER A 91 -2.47 11.24 -6.17
C SER A 91 -2.21 12.74 -6.29
N SER A 92 -2.51 13.28 -7.45
CA SER A 92 -2.43 14.73 -7.68
C SER A 92 -3.53 15.49 -6.95
N LYS A 93 -4.53 14.79 -6.45
CA LYS A 93 -5.71 15.40 -5.79
C LYS A 93 -5.55 15.57 -4.29
N VAL A 94 -4.45 15.08 -3.73
CA VAL A 94 -4.18 15.21 -2.30
C VAL A 94 -3.07 16.23 -2.12
N THR A 95 -3.25 17.14 -1.17
CA THR A 95 -2.24 18.16 -0.87
C THR A 95 -1.02 17.50 -0.23
N GLY A 96 0.14 17.74 -0.84
CA GLY A 96 1.41 17.23 -0.36
C GLY A 96 2.24 18.30 0.32
N ASN A 97 3.55 18.07 0.40
CA ASN A 97 4.46 18.97 1.09
C ASN A 97 4.71 20.28 0.32
N HIS A 98 4.48 20.28 -0.97
CA HIS A 98 4.80 21.41 -1.84
C HIS A 98 3.61 21.92 -2.63
N GLY A 99 2.40 21.55 -2.24
CA GLY A 99 1.18 21.94 -2.94
C GLY A 99 0.42 20.70 -3.40
N PRO A 100 -0.33 20.79 -4.51
CA PRO A 100 -1.10 19.64 -4.99
C PRO A 100 -0.19 18.47 -5.36
N GLY A 101 -0.60 17.29 -4.93
CA GLY A 101 0.13 16.07 -5.18
C GLY A 101 0.84 15.54 -3.95
N ALA A 102 0.52 14.30 -3.57
CA ALA A 102 1.18 13.60 -2.49
C ALA A 102 1.54 12.20 -2.95
N GLY A 103 2.73 11.75 -2.63
CA GLY A 103 3.20 10.43 -3.01
C GLY A 103 3.94 9.76 -1.87
N PHE A 104 4.05 8.44 -1.96
CA PHE A 104 4.71 7.61 -0.96
C PHE A 104 5.60 6.57 -1.59
N LEU A 105 6.70 6.28 -0.91
CA LEU A 105 7.52 5.11 -1.16
C LEU A 105 7.34 4.18 0.02
N ILE A 106 6.87 2.97 -0.24
CA ILE A 106 6.63 1.97 0.78
C ILE A 106 7.59 0.82 0.56
N LYS A 107 8.27 0.40 1.62
CA LYS A 107 9.14 -0.77 1.61
C LYS A 107 8.55 -1.78 2.57
N GLY A 108 8.52 -3.04 2.17
CA GLY A 108 7.94 -4.06 3.01
C GLY A 108 8.21 -5.46 2.52
N THR A 109 7.52 -6.41 3.12
CA THR A 109 7.55 -7.80 2.72
C THR A 109 6.13 -8.24 2.38
N ALA A 110 6.03 -9.21 1.49
CA ALA A 110 4.73 -9.59 0.96
C ALA A 110 4.54 -11.10 0.91
N ALA A 111 3.27 -11.50 0.94
CA ALA A 111 2.87 -12.90 0.79
C ALA A 111 1.59 -12.94 -0.04
N PHE A 112 1.44 -13.96 -0.87
CA PHE A 112 0.20 -14.23 -1.57
C PHE A 112 -0.65 -15.17 -0.73
N ILE A 113 -1.90 -14.76 -0.47
CA ILE A 113 -2.84 -15.47 0.40
C ILE A 113 -4.02 -15.91 -0.45
N THR A 114 -4.34 -17.20 -0.40
CA THR A 114 -5.40 -17.77 -1.23
C THR A 114 -6.59 -18.31 -0.43
N SER A 115 -6.57 -18.15 0.89
CA SER A 115 -7.68 -18.55 1.76
C SER A 115 -7.59 -17.78 3.07
N GLY A 116 -8.67 -17.76 3.82
CA GLY A 116 -8.74 -17.12 5.13
C GLY A 116 -9.35 -15.73 5.06
N PRO A 117 -9.34 -15.01 6.21
CA PRO A 117 -10.08 -13.74 6.32
C PRO A 117 -9.66 -12.67 5.32
N ASP A 118 -8.35 -12.51 5.08
CA ASP A 118 -7.87 -11.48 4.16
C ASP A 118 -8.29 -11.78 2.72
N PHE A 119 -8.23 -13.07 2.34
CA PHE A 119 -8.70 -13.48 1.02
C PHE A 119 -10.21 -13.27 0.90
N ASP A 120 -10.96 -13.72 1.90
CA ASP A 120 -12.43 -13.64 1.88
C ASP A 120 -12.90 -12.18 1.79
N LEU A 121 -12.24 -11.29 2.52
CA LEU A 121 -12.57 -9.88 2.50
C LEU A 121 -12.45 -9.30 1.09
N LEU A 122 -11.34 -9.55 0.41
CA LEU A 122 -11.14 -9.02 -0.93
C LEU A 122 -11.99 -9.75 -1.96
N LYS A 123 -12.23 -11.04 -1.77
CA LYS A 123 -13.10 -11.80 -2.68
C LYS A 123 -14.52 -11.24 -2.68
N SER A 124 -14.99 -10.75 -1.55
CA SER A 124 -16.31 -10.14 -1.47
C SER A 124 -16.41 -8.84 -2.27
N LYS A 125 -15.29 -8.18 -2.53
CA LYS A 125 -15.23 -6.92 -3.28
C LYS A 125 -14.87 -7.13 -4.75
N PHE A 126 -14.09 -8.16 -5.06
CA PHE A 126 -13.55 -8.40 -6.40
C PHE A 126 -13.80 -9.83 -6.80
N GLU A 127 -14.78 -10.06 -7.67
CA GLU A 127 -15.15 -11.43 -8.11
C GLU A 127 -14.00 -12.12 -8.82
N TRP A 128 -13.17 -11.35 -9.51
CA TRP A 128 -12.05 -11.87 -10.28
C TRP A 128 -10.82 -12.21 -9.44
N LEU A 129 -10.91 -12.06 -8.14
CA LEU A 129 -9.78 -12.27 -7.25
C LEU A 129 -9.26 -13.70 -7.30
N ARG A 130 -7.96 -13.84 -7.52
CA ARG A 130 -7.28 -15.13 -7.45
C ARG A 130 -6.53 -15.27 -6.11
N ALA A 131 -5.97 -14.17 -5.64
CA ALA A 131 -5.18 -14.16 -4.42
C ALA A 131 -5.17 -12.75 -3.84
N THR A 132 -4.88 -12.63 -2.57
CA THR A 132 -4.62 -11.37 -1.91
C THR A 132 -3.12 -11.24 -1.72
N LEU A 133 -2.55 -10.15 -2.25
CA LEU A 133 -1.16 -9.80 -1.98
C LEU A 133 -1.16 -8.98 -0.69
N ALA A 134 -0.67 -9.57 0.40
CA ALA A 134 -0.64 -8.93 1.70
C ALA A 134 0.75 -8.38 1.97
N VAL A 135 0.85 -7.07 2.18
CA VAL A 135 2.13 -6.39 2.37
C VAL A 135 2.25 -5.90 3.81
N THR A 136 3.29 -6.38 4.49
CA THR A 136 3.67 -5.87 5.80
C THR A 136 4.62 -4.71 5.57
N ILE A 137 4.27 -3.53 6.09
CA ILE A 137 5.02 -2.31 5.83
C ILE A 137 6.19 -2.18 6.80
N ASP A 138 7.41 -2.08 6.28
CA ASP A 138 8.60 -1.79 7.08
C ASP A 138 8.81 -0.29 7.19
N SER A 139 8.56 0.45 6.11
CA SER A 139 8.62 1.91 6.13
C SER A 139 7.71 2.50 5.06
N ALA A 140 7.16 3.65 5.35
CA ALA A 140 6.34 4.42 4.42
C ALA A 140 6.80 5.87 4.50
N THR A 141 7.42 6.35 3.43
CA THR A 141 8.01 7.68 3.37
C THR A 141 7.22 8.52 2.38
N GLN A 142 6.76 9.68 2.83
CA GLN A 142 6.11 10.62 1.93
C GLN A 142 7.19 11.28 1.07
N THR A 143 7.06 11.14 -0.24
CA THR A 143 8.07 11.60 -1.19
C THR A 143 7.75 12.96 -1.79
N TRP A 144 6.49 13.40 -1.66
CA TRP A 144 6.07 14.67 -2.22
C TRP A 144 4.97 15.34 -1.41
#